data_500fd0986dc617598e9aaaa40d25c609
#
_entry.id   500fd0986dc617598e9aaaa40d25c609
#
_cell.length_a   1.000
_cell.length_b   1.000
_cell.length_c   1.000
_cell.angle_alpha   90.00
_cell.angle_beta   90.00
_cell.angle_gamma   90.00
#
_symmetry.space_group_name_H-M   'P 1'
#
loop_
_entity.id
_entity.type
_entity.pdbx_description
1 polymer ?
#
loop_
_entity_poly.entity_id
_entity_poly.type
_entity_poly.pdbx_seq_one_letter_code
_entity_poly.pdbx_strand_id
1 'polypeptide(L)'
;MVGYRVGNTLSESGSVARGVCETNAEGYLTTVVERTAIERIDGKVSFKDENGEMQTIGDNTPVSMNMWGFTPDYFAYSEEYFKEFLKENEGNLKSEYFIPLMVNKLVNEGTARVKVLDTTSKWFGVTYAADRQGVVDKIQALVDAGEYPDKLF
;
A
#
# COMPACT_ATOMS: atom_id res chain seq x y z
N MET A 1 2.48 -4.74 9.56
CA MET A 1 1.56 -4.21 8.54
C MET A 1 0.80 -5.35 7.88
N VAL A 2 -0.35 -5.08 7.27
CA VAL A 2 -1.00 -6.03 6.37
C VAL A 2 -0.46 -5.80 4.96
N GLY A 3 0.08 -6.86 4.35
CA GLY A 3 0.58 -6.89 2.98
C GLY A 3 -0.48 -7.50 2.07
N TYR A 4 -1.08 -6.68 1.23
CA TYR A 4 -1.99 -7.14 0.20
C TYR A 4 -1.21 -7.66 -0.99
N ARG A 5 -1.75 -8.62 -1.72
CA ARG A 5 -1.18 -9.06 -2.99
C ARG A 5 -1.50 -8.05 -4.07
N VAL A 6 -0.49 -7.57 -4.80
CA VAL A 6 -0.67 -6.49 -5.78
C VAL A 6 -1.77 -6.79 -6.79
N GLY A 7 -1.87 -8.04 -7.27
CA GLY A 7 -2.92 -8.46 -8.20
C GLY A 7 -4.34 -8.29 -7.66
N ASN A 8 -4.52 -8.27 -6.33
CA ASN A 8 -5.80 -8.06 -5.65
C ASN A 8 -6.10 -6.58 -5.37
N THR A 9 -5.24 -5.66 -5.77
CA THR A 9 -5.36 -4.22 -5.51
C THR A 9 -5.38 -3.36 -6.76
N LEU A 10 -5.38 -3.97 -7.93
CA LEU A 10 -5.44 -3.27 -9.21
C LEU A 10 -6.84 -2.70 -9.46
N SER A 11 -6.90 -1.65 -10.28
CA SER A 11 -8.15 -1.06 -10.74
C SER A 11 -8.44 -1.49 -12.17
N GLU A 12 -9.70 -1.69 -12.48
CA GLU A 12 -10.17 -1.89 -13.86
C GLU A 12 -10.27 -0.55 -14.64
N SER A 13 -10.24 0.57 -13.91
CA SER A 13 -10.44 1.91 -14.45
C SER A 13 -9.13 2.65 -14.76
N GLY A 14 -7.97 2.04 -14.51
CA GLY A 14 -6.66 2.66 -14.78
C GLY A 14 -5.56 2.20 -13.84
N SER A 15 -4.40 2.84 -13.96
CA SER A 15 -3.25 2.54 -13.13
C SER A 15 -3.45 2.97 -11.66
N VAL A 16 -2.70 2.34 -10.77
CA VAL A 16 -2.73 2.61 -9.33
C VAL A 16 -1.32 2.90 -8.80
N ALA A 17 -1.24 3.56 -7.64
CA ALA A 17 0.01 3.71 -6.89
C ALA A 17 -0.01 2.83 -5.64
N ARG A 18 1.11 2.13 -5.36
CA ARG A 18 1.24 1.22 -4.21
C ARG A 18 2.65 1.22 -3.66
N GLY A 19 2.77 1.13 -2.34
CA GLY A 19 4.03 0.83 -1.69
C GLY A 19 4.42 -0.63 -1.91
N VAL A 20 5.25 -0.91 -2.89
CA VAL A 20 5.74 -2.27 -3.18
C VAL A 20 6.73 -2.69 -2.10
N CYS A 21 6.47 -3.84 -1.48
CA CYS A 21 7.22 -4.33 -0.33
C CYS A 21 8.13 -5.48 -0.71
N GLU A 22 9.33 -5.49 -0.13
CA GLU A 22 10.19 -6.66 -0.10
C GLU A 22 10.29 -7.17 1.35
N THR A 23 10.42 -8.48 1.51
CA THR A 23 10.53 -9.12 2.81
C THR A 23 11.69 -10.12 2.84
N ASN A 24 12.28 -10.29 4.02
CA ASN A 24 13.22 -11.37 4.24
C ASN A 24 12.50 -12.74 4.38
N ALA A 25 13.27 -13.83 4.49
CA ALA A 25 12.75 -15.18 4.62
C ALA A 25 11.82 -15.38 5.85
N GLU A 26 11.96 -14.55 6.87
CA GLU A 26 11.15 -14.58 8.08
C GLU A 26 9.88 -13.73 7.95
N GLY A 27 9.66 -13.06 6.80
CA GLY A 27 8.51 -12.22 6.50
C GLY A 27 8.55 -10.85 7.20
N TYR A 28 9.73 -10.36 7.54
CA TYR A 28 9.91 -8.97 7.96
C TYR A 28 10.22 -8.08 6.76
N LEU A 29 9.64 -6.90 6.77
CA LEU A 29 9.86 -5.88 5.76
C LEU A 29 11.34 -5.48 5.70
N THR A 30 11.93 -5.51 4.52
CA THR A 30 13.28 -5.02 4.24
C THR A 30 13.25 -3.69 3.53
N THR A 31 12.28 -3.49 2.66
CA THR A 31 12.06 -2.21 1.98
C THR A 31 10.60 -2.03 1.57
N VAL A 32 10.16 -0.81 1.48
CA VAL A 32 8.89 -0.42 0.87
C VAL A 32 9.10 0.81 0.00
N VAL A 33 8.78 0.68 -1.28
CA VAL A 33 8.98 1.75 -2.26
C VAL A 33 7.65 2.06 -2.94
N GLU A 34 7.25 3.34 -2.90
CA GLU A 34 6.07 3.78 -3.62
C GLU A 34 6.31 3.69 -5.13
N ARG A 35 5.48 2.91 -5.80
CA ARG A 35 5.48 2.78 -7.26
C ARG A 35 4.18 3.32 -7.80
N THR A 36 4.28 4.23 -8.74
CA THR A 36 3.14 4.83 -9.44
C THR A 36 2.88 4.12 -10.75
N ALA A 37 1.70 4.34 -11.32
CA ALA A 37 1.31 3.80 -12.63
C ALA A 37 1.43 2.25 -12.72
N ILE A 38 1.09 1.54 -11.65
CA ILE A 38 1.01 0.08 -11.66
C ILE A 38 -0.29 -0.32 -12.37
N GLU A 39 -0.18 -1.17 -13.38
CA GLU A 39 -1.32 -1.68 -14.14
C GLU A 39 -1.01 -3.07 -14.71
N ARG A 40 -2.03 -3.72 -15.25
CA ARG A 40 -1.86 -5.01 -15.93
C ARG A 40 -1.67 -4.79 -17.43
N ILE A 41 -0.46 -5.09 -17.92
CA ILE A 41 -0.08 -5.00 -19.32
C ILE A 41 0.22 -6.44 -19.82
N ASP A 42 -0.44 -6.88 -20.87
CA ASP A 42 -0.26 -8.22 -21.46
C ASP A 42 -0.33 -9.35 -20.41
N GLY A 43 -1.28 -9.23 -19.47
CA GLY A 43 -1.49 -10.21 -18.40
C GLY A 43 -0.51 -10.12 -17.23
N LYS A 44 0.49 -9.25 -17.26
CA LYS A 44 1.50 -9.06 -16.21
C LYS A 44 1.31 -7.76 -15.47
N VAL A 45 1.53 -7.77 -14.16
CA VAL A 45 1.54 -6.54 -13.36
C VAL A 45 2.84 -5.80 -13.62
N SER A 46 2.75 -4.57 -14.12
CA SER A 46 3.90 -3.79 -14.56
C SER A 46 3.81 -2.34 -14.11
N PHE A 47 4.95 -1.69 -13.99
CA PHE A 47 5.07 -0.26 -13.70
C PHE A 47 6.35 0.29 -14.36
N LYS A 48 6.46 1.61 -14.48
CA LYS A 48 7.72 2.27 -14.89
C LYS A 48 8.55 2.60 -13.66
N ASP A 49 9.82 2.26 -13.72
CA ASP A 49 10.78 2.66 -12.70
C ASP A 49 11.23 4.13 -12.87
N GLU A 50 12.17 4.57 -12.03
CA GLU A 50 12.69 5.93 -12.01
C GLU A 50 13.41 6.33 -13.30
N ASN A 51 13.91 5.34 -14.06
CA ASN A 51 14.56 5.54 -15.34
C ASN A 51 13.57 5.51 -16.51
N GLY A 52 12.28 5.26 -16.23
CA GLY A 52 11.23 5.10 -17.23
C GLY A 52 11.21 3.72 -17.89
N GLU A 53 11.99 2.76 -17.38
CA GLU A 53 12.02 1.40 -17.87
C GLU A 53 10.86 0.57 -17.30
N MET A 54 10.28 -0.29 -18.16
CA MET A 54 9.17 -1.13 -17.76
C MET A 54 9.67 -2.30 -16.91
N GLN A 55 9.16 -2.38 -15.68
CA GLN A 55 9.41 -3.46 -14.73
C GLN A 55 8.16 -4.30 -14.55
N THR A 56 8.36 -5.57 -14.25
CA THR A 56 7.26 -6.52 -14.00
C THR A 56 7.41 -7.13 -12.62
N ILE A 57 6.28 -7.24 -11.89
CA ILE A 57 6.23 -7.90 -10.59
C ILE A 57 5.17 -9.00 -10.58
N GLY A 58 5.34 -9.98 -9.70
CA GLY A 58 4.38 -11.07 -9.56
C GLY A 58 3.07 -10.63 -8.90
N ASP A 59 1.95 -11.24 -9.28
CA ASP A 59 0.64 -10.95 -8.72
C ASP A 59 0.57 -11.07 -7.19
N ASN A 60 1.40 -11.93 -6.61
CA ASN A 60 1.49 -12.15 -5.15
C ASN A 60 2.51 -11.23 -4.46
N THR A 61 3.15 -10.32 -5.16
CA THR A 61 4.06 -9.35 -4.54
C THR A 61 3.31 -8.55 -3.49
N PRO A 62 3.81 -8.49 -2.24
CA PRO A 62 3.15 -7.75 -1.18
C PRO A 62 3.23 -6.24 -1.44
N VAL A 63 2.11 -5.57 -1.21
CA VAL A 63 2.02 -4.11 -1.30
C VAL A 63 1.35 -3.53 -0.06
N SER A 64 1.74 -2.32 0.30
CA SER A 64 1.07 -1.53 1.33
C SER A 64 -0.21 -0.90 0.77
N MET A 65 -1.29 -1.09 1.52
CA MET A 65 -2.56 -0.36 1.39
C MET A 65 -2.79 0.54 2.60
N ASN A 66 -1.71 1.00 3.23
CA ASN A 66 -1.71 1.85 4.43
C ASN A 66 -2.45 1.23 5.64
N MET A 67 -2.42 -0.10 5.75
CA MET A 67 -2.92 -0.80 6.94
C MET A 67 -1.76 -1.19 7.85
N TRP A 68 -1.44 -0.31 8.81
CA TRP A 68 -0.30 -0.40 9.70
C TRP A 68 -0.74 -0.51 11.15
N GLY A 69 -0.03 -1.30 11.95
CA GLY A 69 -0.09 -1.27 13.40
C GLY A 69 1.25 -0.74 13.93
N PHE A 70 1.20 0.28 14.76
CA PHE A 70 2.36 0.94 15.35
C PHE A 70 2.33 0.85 16.87
N THR A 71 3.53 0.82 17.47
CA THR A 71 3.74 1.10 18.88
C THR A 71 3.72 2.62 19.11
N PRO A 72 3.44 3.12 20.33
CA PRO A 72 3.29 4.56 20.58
C PRO A 72 4.53 5.42 20.26
N ASP A 73 5.72 4.85 20.28
CA ASP A 73 6.97 5.50 19.92
C ASP A 73 7.02 5.97 18.45
N TYR A 74 6.17 5.40 17.60
CA TYR A 74 5.97 5.86 16.22
C TYR A 74 5.76 7.38 16.14
N PHE A 75 4.97 7.95 17.05
CA PHE A 75 4.63 9.38 16.99
C PHE A 75 5.86 10.28 17.23
N ALA A 76 6.78 9.86 18.10
CA ALA A 76 8.02 10.61 18.36
C ALA A 76 8.92 10.61 17.10
N TYR A 77 9.14 9.45 16.49
CA TYR A 77 9.89 9.36 15.24
C TYR A 77 9.23 10.13 14.10
N SER A 78 7.90 10.02 13.98
CA SER A 78 7.15 10.72 12.93
C SER A 78 7.26 12.23 13.07
N GLU A 79 7.24 12.78 14.28
CA GLU A 79 7.41 14.20 14.52
C GLU A 79 8.80 14.70 14.10
N GLU A 80 9.86 13.95 14.41
CA GLU A 80 11.22 14.32 14.04
C GLU A 80 11.42 14.28 12.52
N TYR A 81 11.02 13.18 11.88
CA TYR A 81 11.17 13.02 10.43
C TYR A 81 10.27 13.99 9.65
N PHE A 82 9.12 14.36 10.19
CA PHE A 82 8.28 15.38 9.58
C PHE A 82 8.95 16.76 9.56
N LYS A 83 9.68 17.12 10.62
CA LYS A 83 10.46 18.36 10.65
C LYS A 83 11.57 18.38 9.60
N GLU A 84 12.24 17.24 9.39
CA GLU A 84 13.23 17.08 8.33
C GLU A 84 12.57 17.20 6.95
N PHE A 85 11.49 16.44 6.73
CA PHE A 85 10.72 16.47 5.50
C PHE A 85 10.28 17.89 5.10
N LEU A 86 9.81 18.69 6.05
CA LEU A 86 9.40 20.08 5.78
C LEU A 86 10.56 20.94 5.31
N LYS A 87 11.75 20.77 5.90
CA LYS A 87 12.97 21.50 5.48
C LYS A 87 13.42 21.11 4.09
N GLU A 88 13.42 19.81 3.79
CA GLU A 88 13.86 19.28 2.50
C GLU A 88 12.90 19.62 1.36
N ASN A 89 11.63 19.84 1.68
CA ASN A 89 10.56 20.09 0.70
C ASN A 89 10.02 21.51 0.76
N GLU A 90 10.77 22.46 1.31
CA GLU A 90 10.37 23.86 1.40
C GLU A 90 10.03 24.42 0.01
N GLY A 91 8.86 25.02 -0.13
CA GLY A 91 8.35 25.56 -1.40
C GLY A 91 7.75 24.54 -2.36
N ASN A 92 7.82 23.24 -2.08
CA ASN A 92 7.17 22.21 -2.89
C ASN A 92 5.75 21.91 -2.36
N LEU A 93 4.75 22.62 -2.89
CA LEU A 93 3.34 22.46 -2.48
C LEU A 93 2.71 21.10 -2.85
N LYS A 94 3.41 20.25 -3.59
CA LYS A 94 2.95 18.92 -4.01
C LYS A 94 3.62 17.79 -3.27
N SER A 95 4.56 18.08 -2.36
CA SER A 95 5.21 17.05 -1.57
C SER A 95 4.23 16.45 -0.55
N GLU A 96 4.31 15.15 -0.38
CA GLU A 96 3.47 14.39 0.56
C GLU A 96 4.35 13.57 1.51
N TYR A 97 4.05 13.64 2.80
CA TYR A 97 4.73 12.85 3.82
C TYR A 97 4.08 11.48 3.96
N PHE A 98 4.57 10.50 3.23
CA PHE A 98 4.00 9.15 3.20
C PHE A 98 4.42 8.31 4.40
N ILE A 99 3.49 7.59 5.00
CA ILE A 99 3.78 6.58 6.04
C ILE A 99 4.82 5.57 5.56
N PRO A 100 4.75 5.00 4.35
CA PRO A 100 5.76 4.08 3.84
C PRO A 100 7.18 4.66 3.82
N LEU A 101 7.34 5.94 3.49
CA LEU A 101 8.64 6.61 3.47
C LEU A 101 9.29 6.59 4.85
N MET A 102 8.55 7.00 5.87
CA MET A 102 9.00 6.99 7.25
C MET A 102 9.34 5.58 7.75
N VAL A 103 8.45 4.62 7.47
CA VAL A 103 8.68 3.21 7.86
C VAL A 103 9.93 2.66 7.19
N ASN A 104 10.13 2.94 5.91
CA ASN A 104 11.32 2.51 5.17
C ASN A 104 12.60 3.07 5.79
N LYS A 105 12.60 4.34 6.21
CA LYS A 105 13.73 4.96 6.91
C LYS A 105 14.02 4.23 8.22
N LEU A 106 13.02 4.01 9.09
CA LEU A 106 13.17 3.30 10.37
C LEU A 106 13.68 1.86 10.22
N VAL A 107 13.21 1.15 9.18
CA VAL A 107 13.66 -0.22 8.89
C VAL A 107 15.10 -0.23 8.41
N ASN A 108 15.48 0.66 7.48
CA ASN A 108 16.84 0.74 6.96
C ASN A 108 17.88 1.19 8.01
N GLU A 109 17.49 2.02 8.97
CA GLU A 109 18.30 2.44 10.11
C GLU A 109 18.40 1.34 11.19
N GLY A 110 17.64 0.25 11.06
CA GLY A 110 17.60 -0.81 12.07
C GLY A 110 16.85 -0.44 13.35
N THR A 111 16.16 0.70 13.35
CA THR A 111 15.43 1.23 14.53
C THR A 111 14.11 0.48 14.74
N ALA A 112 13.47 0.02 13.66
CA ALA A 112 12.21 -0.69 13.73
C ALA A 112 12.23 -2.00 12.92
N ARG A 113 11.37 -2.94 13.33
CA ARG A 113 11.09 -4.17 12.59
C ARG A 113 9.60 -4.24 12.31
N VAL A 114 9.23 -4.50 11.06
CA VAL A 114 7.85 -4.59 10.64
C VAL A 114 7.56 -5.98 10.12
N LYS A 115 6.66 -6.71 10.79
CA LYS A 115 6.13 -7.97 10.29
C LYS A 115 5.10 -7.70 9.20
N VAL A 116 5.27 -8.33 8.04
CA VAL A 116 4.28 -8.29 6.95
C VAL A 116 3.36 -9.50 7.11
N LEU A 117 2.07 -9.23 7.29
CA LEU A 117 1.01 -10.24 7.40
C LEU A 117 0.33 -10.35 6.04
N ASP A 118 0.48 -11.50 5.39
CA ASP A 118 -0.15 -11.74 4.08
C ASP A 118 -1.67 -11.83 4.20
N THR A 119 -2.36 -11.26 3.22
CA THR A 119 -3.80 -11.42 3.06
C THR A 119 -4.16 -11.73 1.61
N THR A 120 -5.14 -12.61 1.45
CA THR A 120 -5.74 -12.95 0.15
C THR A 120 -6.93 -12.06 -0.20
N SER A 121 -7.32 -11.16 0.71
CA SER A 121 -8.46 -10.24 0.51
C SER A 121 -8.26 -9.39 -0.74
N LYS A 122 -9.35 -9.14 -1.44
CA LYS A 122 -9.40 -8.17 -2.52
C LYS A 122 -9.66 -6.79 -1.93
N TRP A 123 -8.89 -5.81 -2.36
CA TRP A 123 -9.15 -4.42 -2.02
C TRP A 123 -10.08 -3.79 -3.04
N PHE A 124 -11.05 -3.05 -2.57
CA PHE A 124 -11.90 -2.18 -3.38
C PHE A 124 -12.35 -0.97 -2.53
N GLY A 125 -12.62 0.14 -3.17
CA GLY A 125 -12.97 1.38 -2.47
C GLY A 125 -13.70 2.35 -3.39
N VAL A 126 -14.24 3.41 -2.79
CA VAL A 126 -14.90 4.51 -3.50
C VAL A 126 -13.91 5.66 -3.60
N THR A 127 -13.33 5.85 -4.80
CA THR A 127 -12.52 7.02 -5.13
C THR A 127 -13.36 8.04 -5.89
N TYR A 128 -14.21 7.55 -6.78
CA TYR A 128 -15.14 8.35 -7.57
C TYR A 128 -16.59 7.92 -7.29
N ALA A 129 -17.53 8.82 -7.51
CA ALA A 129 -18.96 8.52 -7.32
C ALA A 129 -19.41 7.29 -8.14
N ALA A 130 -18.82 7.07 -9.31
CA ALA A 130 -19.10 5.93 -10.17
C ALA A 130 -18.70 4.57 -9.55
N ASP A 131 -17.73 4.55 -8.63
CA ASP A 131 -17.27 3.31 -7.98
C ASP A 131 -18.30 2.77 -6.98
N ARG A 132 -19.20 3.65 -6.48
CA ARG A 132 -20.09 3.34 -5.36
C ARG A 132 -20.92 2.08 -5.58
N GLN A 133 -21.55 1.94 -6.75
CA GLN A 133 -22.41 0.78 -7.00
C GLN A 133 -21.60 -0.52 -7.01
N GLY A 134 -20.43 -0.53 -7.64
CA GLY A 134 -19.55 -1.70 -7.66
C GLY A 134 -19.05 -2.09 -6.25
N VAL A 135 -18.84 -1.13 -5.35
CA VAL A 135 -18.48 -1.40 -3.95
C VAL A 135 -19.68 -2.00 -3.19
N VAL A 136 -20.89 -1.45 -3.37
CA VAL A 136 -22.11 -1.99 -2.77
C VAL A 136 -22.31 -3.45 -3.17
N ASP A 137 -22.21 -3.75 -4.47
CA ASP A 137 -22.40 -5.10 -4.99
C ASP A 137 -21.36 -6.09 -4.43
N LYS A 138 -20.10 -5.67 -4.32
CA LYS A 138 -19.02 -6.49 -3.73
C LYS A 138 -19.22 -6.75 -2.25
N ILE A 139 -19.65 -5.75 -1.49
CA ILE A 139 -19.96 -5.93 -0.05
C ILE A 139 -21.15 -6.86 0.11
N GLN A 140 -22.22 -6.68 -0.68
CA GLN A 140 -23.38 -7.56 -0.63
C GLN A 140 -22.99 -9.00 -0.95
N ALA A 141 -22.13 -9.23 -1.93
CA ALA A 141 -21.65 -10.57 -2.24
C ALA A 141 -20.88 -11.23 -1.07
N LEU A 142 -20.14 -10.45 -0.27
CA LEU A 142 -19.47 -10.95 0.93
C LEU A 142 -20.47 -11.29 2.06
N VAL A 143 -21.54 -10.51 2.19
CA VAL A 143 -22.65 -10.81 3.12
C VAL A 143 -23.37 -12.09 2.68
N ASP A 144 -23.74 -12.19 1.40
CA ASP A 144 -24.43 -13.36 0.83
C ASP A 144 -23.59 -14.64 0.95
N ALA A 145 -22.27 -14.52 0.90
CA ALA A 145 -21.32 -15.62 1.13
C ALA A 145 -21.11 -15.97 2.62
N GLY A 146 -21.67 -15.19 3.54
CA GLY A 146 -21.52 -15.36 4.99
C GLY A 146 -20.14 -14.95 5.54
N GLU A 147 -19.34 -14.23 4.76
CA GLU A 147 -18.06 -13.67 5.23
C GLU A 147 -18.27 -12.45 6.12
N TYR A 148 -19.31 -11.67 5.85
CA TYR A 148 -19.74 -10.54 6.66
C TYR A 148 -21.14 -10.78 7.23
N PRO A 149 -21.44 -10.31 8.45
CA PRO A 149 -22.79 -10.39 8.99
C PRO A 149 -23.73 -9.37 8.32
N ASP A 150 -25.03 -9.72 8.25
CA ASP A 150 -26.07 -8.81 7.74
C ASP A 150 -26.18 -7.50 8.54
N LYS A 151 -25.86 -7.59 9.84
CA LYS A 151 -25.84 -6.45 10.76
C LYS A 151 -24.53 -6.42 11.52
N LEU A 152 -23.91 -5.25 11.57
CA LEU A 152 -22.68 -5.03 12.33
C LEU A 152 -22.94 -4.74 13.82
N PHE A 153 -24.15 -4.26 14.16
CA PHE A 153 -24.56 -3.91 15.53
C PHE A 153 -26.01 -4.35 15.78
#